data_f24157efabaea94883dd35b6ed65f593
#
_entry.id   f24157efabaea94883dd35b6ed65f593
#
_cell.length_a   1.000
_cell.length_b   1.000
_cell.length_c   1.000
_cell.angle_alpha   90.00
_cell.angle_beta   90.00
_cell.angle_gamma   90.00
#
_symmetry.space_group_name_H-M   'P 1'
#
loop_
_entity.id
_entity.type
_entity.pdbx_description
1 polymer ?
#
loop_
_entity_poly.entity_id
_entity_poly.type
_entity_poly.pdbx_seq_one_letter_code
_entity_poly.pdbx_strand_id
1 'polypeptide(L)'
;MKSLHTLAAIAAGLSLSLTAAAQEQATTASSTGSHRPIPLSDQMFRKSIWRQVDLREKQNKPMFSEGKEISRVILDAVRRGELQAYKNDSLTSTYTAVEVQGNSSYVDAVDKLSADEIAAGFKPESGGDDWGAPAPRATVKKVPKLNAAGKPMKDSRGRVIMVNAPAAAVVVAKPKPAGNEYRPKDLYEMEIKEDMIFDKKRSRMYHDIKSITLLVPSTLASNTSGIEKPIGTFKYSDLVKVFRANPQNAIWFNAENDAQHKNLADAFELWLFNSYITKVSNAGDSRLDDIYGGAQQGILAAQQTSADLIEYEYNLWSF
;
A
#
# COMPACT_ATOMS: atom_id res chain seq x y z
N MET A 1 37.08 -3.95 55.68
CA MET A 1 36.14 -4.96 55.18
C MET A 1 34.68 -4.49 55.09
N LYS A 2 34.22 -3.57 55.91
CA LYS A 2 32.81 -3.09 55.87
C LYS A 2 32.45 -2.24 54.62
N SER A 3 33.42 -1.58 53.99
CA SER A 3 33.18 -0.73 52.78
C SER A 3 33.04 -1.56 51.48
N LEU A 4 33.57 -2.79 51.45
CA LEU A 4 33.52 -3.67 50.27
C LEU A 4 32.14 -4.30 50.12
N HIS A 5 31.45 -4.55 51.23
CA HIS A 5 30.09 -5.14 51.19
C HIS A 5 29.00 -4.13 50.79
N THR A 6 29.19 -2.86 51.13
CA THR A 6 28.27 -1.79 50.71
C THR A 6 28.35 -1.50 49.19
N LEU A 7 29.55 -1.58 48.61
CA LEU A 7 29.72 -1.43 47.17
C LEU A 7 29.10 -2.60 46.36
N ALA A 8 29.22 -3.83 46.88
CA ALA A 8 28.61 -5.01 46.28
C ALA A 8 27.07 -4.98 46.34
N ALA A 9 26.49 -4.45 47.43
CA ALA A 9 25.03 -4.30 47.55
C ALA A 9 24.45 -3.22 46.60
N ILE A 10 25.18 -2.11 46.36
CA ILE A 10 24.77 -1.05 45.41
C ILE A 10 24.86 -1.60 43.96
N ALA A 11 25.89 -2.35 43.61
CA ALA A 11 26.02 -2.94 42.27
C ALA A 11 24.94 -4.03 41.99
N ALA A 12 24.53 -4.82 42.99
CA ALA A 12 23.43 -5.76 42.86
C ALA A 12 22.05 -5.06 42.76
N GLY A 13 21.86 -3.93 43.41
CA GLY A 13 20.62 -3.16 43.29
C GLY A 13 20.44 -2.46 41.93
N LEU A 14 21.54 -2.01 41.28
CA LEU A 14 21.48 -1.43 39.94
C LEU A 14 21.24 -2.46 38.83
N SER A 15 21.68 -3.71 39.01
CA SER A 15 21.46 -4.77 38.01
C SER A 15 20.01 -5.29 37.97
N LEU A 16 19.27 -5.20 39.06
CA LEU A 16 17.86 -5.61 39.14
C LEU A 16 16.90 -4.60 38.50
N SER A 17 17.26 -3.31 38.44
CA SER A 17 16.41 -2.30 37.80
C SER A 17 16.49 -2.30 36.26
N LEU A 18 17.58 -2.82 35.67
CA LEU A 18 17.73 -2.93 34.21
C LEU A 18 16.89 -4.07 33.60
N THR A 19 16.56 -5.09 34.36
CA THR A 19 15.74 -6.21 33.87
C THR A 19 14.23 -5.87 33.80
N ALA A 20 13.75 -4.94 34.64
CA ALA A 20 12.35 -4.52 34.61
C ALA A 20 12.01 -3.66 33.36
N ALA A 21 12.94 -2.82 32.92
CA ALA A 21 12.74 -1.99 31.72
C ALA A 21 12.77 -2.82 30.42
N ALA A 22 13.53 -3.93 30.38
CA ALA A 22 13.58 -4.83 29.23
C ALA A 22 12.29 -5.65 29.06
N GLN A 23 11.59 -5.94 30.15
CA GLN A 23 10.37 -6.74 30.13
C GLN A 23 9.14 -5.90 29.69
N GLU A 24 9.13 -4.60 29.97
CA GLU A 24 8.07 -3.70 29.52
C GLU A 24 8.20 -3.35 28.03
N GLN A 25 9.42 -3.31 27.51
CA GLN A 25 9.67 -3.08 26.07
C GLN A 25 9.32 -4.29 25.19
N ALA A 26 9.43 -5.51 25.70
CA ALA A 26 9.08 -6.73 24.97
C ALA A 26 7.57 -6.90 24.78
N THR A 27 6.74 -6.34 25.66
CA THR A 27 5.27 -6.41 25.58
C THR A 27 4.66 -5.37 24.65
N THR A 28 5.39 -4.31 24.32
CA THR A 28 4.93 -3.24 23.41
C THR A 28 5.21 -3.53 21.94
N ALA A 29 6.04 -4.51 21.62
CA ALA A 29 6.53 -4.75 20.26
C ALA A 29 5.56 -5.54 19.34
N SER A 30 4.39 -5.97 19.80
CA SER A 30 3.59 -6.96 19.05
C SER A 30 2.43 -6.39 18.22
N SER A 31 2.27 -5.07 18.10
CA SER A 31 1.21 -4.52 17.25
C SER A 31 1.78 -3.80 16.03
N THR A 32 2.24 -4.60 15.06
CA THR A 32 2.68 -4.08 13.77
C THR A 32 1.51 -3.36 13.09
N GLY A 33 1.68 -2.07 12.82
CA GLY A 33 0.69 -1.26 12.08
C GLY A 33 -0.22 -0.39 12.93
N SER A 34 -0.48 -0.71 14.18
CA SER A 34 -1.36 0.06 15.07
C SER A 34 -0.85 1.47 15.34
N HIS A 35 -1.77 2.43 15.40
CA HIS A 35 -1.49 3.79 15.86
C HIS A 35 -1.53 3.91 17.40
N ARG A 36 -2.42 3.16 18.05
CA ARG A 36 -2.59 3.12 19.51
C ARG A 36 -2.64 1.68 20.02
N PRO A 37 -1.49 1.01 20.10
CA PRO A 37 -1.45 -0.40 20.46
C PRO A 37 -1.93 -0.65 21.90
N ILE A 38 -2.79 -1.65 22.06
CA ILE A 38 -3.22 -2.16 23.37
C ILE A 38 -2.24 -3.26 23.79
N PRO A 39 -1.65 -3.19 24.99
CA PRO A 39 -0.75 -4.22 25.49
C PRO A 39 -1.39 -5.62 25.48
N LEU A 40 -0.63 -6.64 25.12
CA LEU A 40 -1.13 -8.04 25.09
C LEU A 40 -1.70 -8.49 26.44
N SER A 41 -1.12 -8.02 27.56
CA SER A 41 -1.60 -8.30 28.91
C SER A 41 -3.04 -7.83 29.16
N ASP A 42 -3.48 -6.81 28.41
CA ASP A 42 -4.79 -6.18 28.58
C ASP A 42 -5.82 -6.68 27.58
N GLN A 43 -5.38 -7.42 26.56
CA GLN A 43 -6.24 -8.02 25.54
C GLN A 43 -6.91 -9.30 26.09
N MET A 44 -8.22 -9.25 26.32
CA MET A 44 -9.01 -10.42 26.70
C MET A 44 -9.49 -11.20 25.47
N PHE A 45 -9.81 -10.49 24.40
CA PHE A 45 -10.25 -11.03 23.12
C PHE A 45 -9.60 -10.26 21.99
N ARG A 46 -9.25 -10.95 20.90
CA ARG A 46 -8.78 -10.35 19.65
C ARG A 46 -9.25 -11.17 18.46
N LYS A 47 -9.80 -10.49 17.46
CA LYS A 47 -10.21 -11.06 16.18
C LYS A 47 -9.74 -10.15 15.06
N SER A 48 -9.04 -10.68 14.07
CA SER A 48 -8.67 -9.89 12.88
C SER A 48 -9.80 -9.93 11.86
N ILE A 49 -10.11 -8.76 11.32
CA ILE A 49 -11.25 -8.54 10.42
C ILE A 49 -10.74 -7.71 9.24
N TRP A 50 -11.21 -8.03 8.04
CA TRP A 50 -11.00 -7.23 6.83
C TRP A 50 -12.33 -6.63 6.41
N ARG A 51 -12.31 -5.35 6.12
CA ARG A 51 -13.47 -4.58 5.70
C ARG A 51 -13.20 -3.90 4.38
N GLN A 52 -14.17 -3.93 3.49
CA GLN A 52 -14.12 -3.15 2.26
C GLN A 52 -14.90 -1.86 2.43
N VAL A 53 -14.32 -0.78 1.90
CA VAL A 53 -14.87 0.57 1.88
C VAL A 53 -15.01 0.99 0.43
N ASP A 54 -16.24 1.28 -0.02
CA ASP A 54 -16.50 1.94 -1.30
C ASP A 54 -16.64 3.46 -1.04
N LEU A 55 -15.72 4.23 -1.59
CA LEU A 55 -15.66 5.69 -1.43
C LEU A 55 -16.77 6.43 -2.17
N ARG A 56 -17.52 5.76 -3.05
CA ARG A 56 -18.69 6.33 -3.76
C ARG A 56 -19.93 6.33 -2.91
N GLU A 57 -19.98 5.55 -1.85
CA GLU A 57 -21.11 5.53 -0.92
C GLU A 57 -21.33 6.91 -0.29
N LYS A 58 -22.58 7.27 -0.06
CA LYS A 58 -22.96 8.59 0.46
C LYS A 58 -22.20 8.97 1.74
N GLN A 59 -22.01 8.03 2.65
CA GLN A 59 -21.30 8.24 3.92
C GLN A 59 -19.78 8.40 3.73
N ASN A 60 -19.22 7.83 2.67
CA ASN A 60 -17.78 7.83 2.39
C ASN A 60 -17.35 8.99 1.48
N LYS A 61 -18.30 9.62 0.75
CA LYS A 61 -18.02 10.79 -0.10
C LYS A 61 -17.20 11.89 0.57
N PRO A 62 -17.36 12.20 1.88
CA PRO A 62 -16.51 13.17 2.56
C PRO A 62 -15.01 12.92 2.47
N MET A 63 -14.57 11.67 2.30
CA MET A 63 -13.16 11.30 2.11
C MET A 63 -12.73 11.30 0.64
N PHE A 64 -13.68 11.52 -0.27
CA PHE A 64 -13.51 11.40 -1.71
C PHE A 64 -13.91 12.67 -2.46
N SER A 65 -13.65 13.82 -1.85
CA SER A 65 -13.91 15.13 -2.44
C SER A 65 -12.98 15.37 -3.62
N GLU A 66 -13.48 16.07 -4.66
CA GLU A 66 -12.72 16.34 -5.86
C GLU A 66 -11.42 17.11 -5.57
N GLY A 67 -10.31 16.60 -6.08
CA GLY A 67 -8.98 17.15 -5.87
C GLY A 67 -8.36 16.83 -4.50
N LYS A 68 -9.12 16.24 -3.58
CA LYS A 68 -8.70 15.86 -2.22
C LYS A 68 -9.08 14.42 -1.89
N GLU A 69 -9.16 13.59 -2.93
CA GLU A 69 -9.45 12.17 -2.78
C GLU A 69 -8.39 11.51 -1.89
N ILE A 70 -8.79 10.66 -0.97
CA ILE A 70 -7.86 9.93 -0.11
C ILE A 70 -6.84 9.12 -0.93
N SER A 71 -7.26 8.53 -2.04
CA SER A 71 -6.40 7.82 -2.98
C SER A 71 -5.29 8.72 -3.55
N ARG A 72 -5.60 9.99 -3.87
CA ARG A 72 -4.62 10.99 -4.28
C ARG A 72 -3.60 11.26 -3.18
N VAL A 73 -4.07 11.53 -1.97
CA VAL A 73 -3.20 11.84 -0.82
C VAL A 73 -2.21 10.71 -0.56
N ILE A 74 -2.68 9.46 -0.64
CA ILE A 74 -1.86 8.26 -0.45
C ILE A 74 -0.81 8.13 -1.57
N LEU A 75 -1.23 8.18 -2.84
CA LEU A 75 -0.32 8.02 -3.98
C LEU A 75 0.72 9.14 -4.06
N ASP A 76 0.34 10.38 -3.77
CA ASP A 76 1.27 11.51 -3.74
C ASP A 76 2.28 11.37 -2.61
N ALA A 77 1.89 10.85 -1.44
CA ALA A 77 2.82 10.57 -0.34
C ALA A 77 3.83 9.47 -0.71
N VAL A 78 3.38 8.43 -1.43
CA VAL A 78 4.29 7.38 -1.95
C VAL A 78 5.27 7.98 -2.96
N ARG A 79 4.80 8.83 -3.88
CA ARG A 79 5.66 9.49 -4.88
C ARG A 79 6.71 10.40 -4.22
N ARG A 80 6.36 11.07 -3.13
CA ARG A 80 7.30 11.89 -2.34
C ARG A 80 8.23 11.06 -1.46
N GLY A 81 8.01 9.74 -1.34
CA GLY A 81 8.79 8.85 -0.46
C GLY A 81 8.46 8.99 1.03
N GLU A 82 7.35 9.67 1.37
CA GLU A 82 6.90 9.86 2.76
C GLU A 82 6.19 8.61 3.30
N LEU A 83 5.66 7.78 2.41
CA LEU A 83 4.86 6.61 2.75
C LEU A 83 5.41 5.36 2.08
N GLN A 84 5.70 4.33 2.89
CA GLN A 84 6.14 3.04 2.40
C GLN A 84 4.93 2.16 2.05
N ALA A 85 4.93 1.61 0.83
CA ALA A 85 3.95 0.61 0.41
C ALA A 85 4.46 -0.81 0.67
N TYR A 86 3.54 -1.71 1.01
CA TYR A 86 3.79 -3.14 1.25
C TYR A 86 3.03 -3.99 0.24
N LYS A 87 3.55 -5.22 0.01
CA LYS A 87 2.96 -6.20 -0.93
C LYS A 87 1.78 -6.95 -0.34
N ASN A 88 1.75 -7.05 0.98
CA ASN A 88 0.75 -7.81 1.73
C ASN A 88 0.28 -7.06 2.97
N ASP A 89 -0.84 -7.48 3.48
CA ASP A 89 -1.49 -6.98 4.69
C ASP A 89 -0.74 -7.33 5.99
N SER A 90 0.19 -8.28 5.92
CA SER A 90 1.08 -8.65 7.03
C SER A 90 2.29 -7.71 7.18
N LEU A 91 2.44 -6.74 6.26
CA LEU A 91 3.49 -5.70 6.27
C LEU A 91 4.93 -6.25 6.31
N THR A 92 5.14 -7.41 5.67
CA THR A 92 6.45 -8.09 5.69
C THR A 92 7.33 -7.75 4.50
N SER A 93 6.73 -7.54 3.33
CA SER A 93 7.43 -7.26 2.07
C SER A 93 7.06 -5.89 1.55
N THR A 94 8.05 -5.10 1.13
CA THR A 94 7.83 -3.74 0.65
C THR A 94 7.79 -3.66 -0.86
N TYR A 95 7.03 -2.69 -1.38
CA TYR A 95 7.12 -2.21 -2.75
C TYR A 95 8.08 -1.04 -2.84
N THR A 96 8.73 -0.90 -3.98
CA THR A 96 9.39 0.37 -4.37
C THR A 96 8.35 1.33 -4.93
N ALA A 97 8.63 2.64 -4.91
CA ALA A 97 7.73 3.65 -5.50
C ALA A 97 7.45 3.39 -6.99
N VAL A 98 8.43 2.85 -7.71
CA VAL A 98 8.30 2.49 -9.13
C VAL A 98 7.34 1.31 -9.32
N GLU A 99 7.39 0.29 -8.45
CA GLU A 99 6.45 -0.83 -8.49
C GLU A 99 5.01 -0.36 -8.18
N VAL A 100 4.83 0.51 -7.20
CA VAL A 100 3.52 1.12 -6.89
C VAL A 100 2.99 1.90 -8.09
N GLN A 101 3.83 2.70 -8.74
CA GLN A 101 3.45 3.41 -9.95
C GLN A 101 3.08 2.44 -11.09
N GLY A 102 3.79 1.32 -11.23
CA GLY A 102 3.44 0.25 -12.17
C GLY A 102 2.10 -0.40 -11.85
N ASN A 103 1.79 -0.60 -10.55
CA ASN A 103 0.50 -1.15 -10.12
C ASN A 103 -0.65 -0.16 -10.29
N SER A 104 -0.38 1.15 -10.22
CA SER A 104 -1.34 2.22 -10.44
C SER A 104 -1.47 2.64 -11.90
N SER A 105 -0.87 1.91 -12.83
CA SER A 105 -0.96 2.16 -14.26
C SER A 105 -1.58 0.96 -14.98
N TYR A 106 -2.23 1.24 -16.09
CA TYR A 106 -2.76 0.23 -16.99
C TYR A 106 -2.27 0.50 -18.41
N VAL A 107 -2.15 -0.54 -19.19
CA VAL A 107 -1.93 -0.42 -20.63
C VAL A 107 -3.30 -0.60 -21.25
N ASP A 108 -3.76 0.40 -22.01
CA ASP A 108 -4.95 0.23 -22.82
C ASP A 108 -4.75 -1.06 -23.63
N ALA A 109 -5.77 -1.90 -23.69
CA ALA A 109 -5.80 -2.97 -24.64
C ALA A 109 -5.75 -2.30 -26.02
N VAL A 110 -4.53 -2.10 -26.52
CA VAL A 110 -4.34 -1.79 -27.93
C VAL A 110 -5.06 -2.93 -28.62
N ASP A 111 -6.07 -2.60 -29.42
CA ASP A 111 -6.77 -3.59 -30.22
C ASP A 111 -5.70 -4.46 -30.85
N LYS A 112 -5.57 -5.69 -30.34
CA LYS A 112 -4.61 -6.62 -30.92
C LYS A 112 -5.16 -6.86 -32.30
N LEU A 113 -4.49 -6.25 -33.28
CA LEU A 113 -4.80 -6.48 -34.66
C LEU A 113 -5.03 -7.97 -34.85
N SER A 114 -6.14 -8.34 -35.43
CA SER A 114 -6.44 -9.74 -35.75
C SER A 114 -5.35 -10.28 -36.68
N ALA A 115 -5.17 -11.59 -36.73
CA ALA A 115 -4.20 -12.20 -37.63
C ALA A 115 -4.43 -11.76 -39.09
N ASP A 116 -5.65 -11.47 -39.45
CA ASP A 116 -6.05 -11.04 -40.81
C ASP A 116 -5.67 -9.57 -41.06
N GLU A 117 -5.77 -8.70 -40.06
CA GLU A 117 -5.34 -7.29 -40.13
C GLU A 117 -3.81 -7.18 -40.21
N ILE A 118 -3.08 -8.02 -39.46
CA ILE A 118 -1.61 -8.11 -39.54
C ILE A 118 -1.20 -8.62 -40.95
N ALA A 119 -1.92 -9.62 -41.50
CA ALA A 119 -1.67 -10.12 -42.83
C ALA A 119 -2.01 -9.11 -43.93
N ALA A 120 -2.97 -8.19 -43.68
CA ALA A 120 -3.32 -7.07 -44.52
C ALA A 120 -2.34 -5.90 -44.45
N GLY A 121 -1.31 -5.98 -43.57
CA GLY A 121 -0.24 -5.00 -43.45
C GLY A 121 -0.50 -3.88 -42.45
N PHE A 122 -1.57 -3.98 -41.66
CA PHE A 122 -1.79 -3.05 -40.54
C PHE A 122 -0.73 -3.30 -39.47
N LYS A 123 -0.11 -2.23 -38.99
CA LYS A 123 0.84 -2.26 -37.86
C LYS A 123 0.11 -1.72 -36.64
N PRO A 124 0.31 -2.33 -35.43
CA PRO A 124 -0.22 -1.73 -34.21
C PRO A 124 0.34 -0.31 -34.08
N GLU A 125 -0.52 0.69 -34.01
CA GLU A 125 -0.11 2.07 -33.77
C GLU A 125 0.59 2.15 -32.40
N SER A 126 1.91 2.22 -32.46
CA SER A 126 2.66 2.77 -31.34
C SER A 126 2.33 4.27 -31.32
N GLY A 127 1.47 4.68 -30.37
CA GLY A 127 0.96 6.03 -30.26
C GLY A 127 2.05 7.10 -30.41
N GLY A 128 2.01 7.80 -31.50
CA GLY A 128 2.88 8.91 -31.85
C GLY A 128 2.59 9.28 -33.30
N ASP A 129 2.12 10.51 -33.52
CA ASP A 129 1.97 11.15 -34.82
C ASP A 129 3.32 11.19 -35.57
N ASP A 130 3.70 10.08 -36.18
CA ASP A 130 4.88 10.02 -37.04
C ASP A 130 4.47 9.72 -38.48
N TRP A 131 3.77 10.69 -39.09
CA TRP A 131 3.58 10.73 -40.51
C TRP A 131 4.89 11.10 -41.19
N GLY A 132 5.73 10.10 -41.50
CA GLY A 132 6.78 10.22 -42.50
C GLY A 132 8.20 10.56 -42.00
N ALA A 133 8.52 10.41 -40.75
CA ALA A 133 9.92 10.48 -40.31
C ALA A 133 10.64 9.15 -40.62
N PRO A 134 11.81 9.17 -41.28
CA PRO A 134 12.60 7.96 -41.47
C PRO A 134 13.07 7.43 -40.12
N ALA A 135 12.90 6.13 -39.90
CA ALA A 135 13.27 5.42 -38.66
C ALA A 135 14.67 5.91 -38.19
N PRO A 136 14.82 6.28 -36.87
CA PRO A 136 16.10 6.73 -36.38
C PRO A 136 17.12 5.59 -36.53
N ARG A 137 18.12 5.81 -37.42
CA ARG A 137 19.23 4.87 -37.54
C ARG A 137 19.93 4.79 -36.20
N ALA A 138 19.99 3.57 -35.65
CA ALA A 138 20.71 3.29 -34.43
C ALA A 138 22.16 3.81 -34.57
N THR A 139 22.47 4.91 -33.91
CA THR A 139 23.84 5.45 -33.90
C THR A 139 24.67 4.58 -32.98
N VAL A 140 25.39 3.63 -33.55
CA VAL A 140 26.36 2.82 -32.81
C VAL A 140 27.47 3.74 -32.35
N LYS A 141 27.58 3.98 -31.04
CA LYS A 141 28.68 4.76 -30.46
C LYS A 141 29.98 4.02 -30.75
N LYS A 142 30.86 4.62 -31.55
CA LYS A 142 32.22 4.12 -31.81
C LYS A 142 33.12 4.60 -30.70
N VAL A 143 33.91 3.70 -30.13
CA VAL A 143 34.91 4.01 -29.10
C VAL A 143 36.31 3.73 -29.66
N PRO A 144 37.36 4.46 -29.24
CA PRO A 144 38.72 4.21 -29.70
C PRO A 144 39.22 2.83 -29.23
N LYS A 145 39.79 2.04 -30.10
CA LYS A 145 40.45 0.78 -29.76
C LYS A 145 41.68 1.07 -28.94
N LEU A 146 41.74 0.58 -27.70
CA LEU A 146 42.88 0.74 -26.80
C LEU A 146 43.85 -0.45 -26.92
N ASN A 147 45.15 -0.19 -26.76
CA ASN A 147 46.17 -1.24 -26.63
C ASN A 147 46.24 -1.75 -25.18
N ALA A 148 47.09 -2.76 -24.90
CA ALA A 148 47.27 -3.32 -23.57
C ALA A 148 47.74 -2.32 -22.49
N ALA A 149 48.25 -1.16 -22.90
CA ALA A 149 48.66 -0.05 -22.02
C ALA A 149 47.63 1.06 -21.92
N GLY A 150 46.34 0.84 -22.37
CA GLY A 150 45.24 1.81 -22.29
C GLY A 150 45.35 3.01 -23.24
N LYS A 151 46.28 3.01 -24.21
CA LYS A 151 46.44 4.10 -25.18
C LYS A 151 45.69 3.80 -26.49
N PRO A 152 45.06 4.79 -27.14
CA PRO A 152 44.36 4.59 -28.40
C PRO A 152 45.31 4.13 -29.52
N MET A 153 44.91 3.05 -30.20
CA MET A 153 45.64 2.54 -31.38
C MET A 153 45.38 3.46 -32.57
N LYS A 154 46.49 3.74 -33.33
CA LYS A 154 46.41 4.53 -34.55
C LYS A 154 46.71 3.65 -35.78
N ASP A 155 46.10 3.99 -36.89
CA ASP A 155 46.40 3.34 -38.18
C ASP A 155 47.76 3.83 -38.76
N SER A 156 48.18 3.25 -39.89
CA SER A 156 49.41 3.64 -40.60
C SER A 156 49.41 5.08 -41.08
N ARG A 157 48.30 5.79 -41.01
CA ARG A 157 48.14 7.22 -41.36
C ARG A 157 47.97 8.10 -40.14
N GLY A 158 48.19 7.58 -38.91
CA GLY A 158 48.12 8.33 -37.67
C GLY A 158 46.72 8.59 -37.11
N ARG A 159 45.66 8.03 -37.70
CA ARG A 159 44.25 8.19 -37.26
C ARG A 159 43.90 7.14 -36.24
N VAL A 160 43.13 7.53 -35.22
CA VAL A 160 42.62 6.63 -34.15
C VAL A 160 41.67 5.60 -34.74
N ILE A 161 41.96 4.31 -34.53
CA ILE A 161 41.08 3.22 -34.94
C ILE A 161 39.87 3.19 -34.02
N MET A 162 38.69 3.44 -34.58
CA MET A 162 37.43 3.41 -33.88
C MET A 162 36.78 2.03 -34.08
N VAL A 163 36.39 1.37 -33.01
CA VAL A 163 35.60 0.11 -33.01
C VAL A 163 34.22 0.35 -32.42
N ASN A 164 33.26 -0.46 -32.85
CA ASN A 164 31.95 -0.45 -32.20
C ASN A 164 32.17 -0.83 -30.74
N ALA A 165 31.60 -0.04 -29.82
CA ALA A 165 31.62 -0.38 -28.39
C ALA A 165 31.15 -1.82 -28.22
N PRO A 166 31.87 -2.71 -27.47
CA PRO A 166 31.29 -3.97 -27.09
C PRO A 166 29.97 -3.65 -26.40
N ALA A 167 28.93 -4.42 -26.72
CA ALA A 167 27.67 -4.32 -26.03
C ALA A 167 27.92 -4.66 -24.56
N ALA A 168 28.53 -3.72 -23.81
CA ALA A 168 28.38 -3.70 -22.37
C ALA A 168 26.87 -3.71 -22.17
N ALA A 169 26.41 -4.66 -21.40
CA ALA A 169 25.01 -4.74 -21.02
C ALA A 169 24.61 -3.34 -20.53
N VAL A 170 24.10 -2.54 -21.46
CA VAL A 170 23.29 -1.41 -21.11
C VAL A 170 22.20 -2.09 -20.31
N VAL A 171 22.20 -1.91 -19.02
CA VAL A 171 20.99 -2.04 -18.24
C VAL A 171 20.08 -1.03 -18.90
N VAL A 172 19.38 -1.48 -19.93
CA VAL A 172 18.25 -0.78 -20.50
C VAL A 172 17.33 -0.69 -19.31
N ALA A 173 17.29 0.47 -18.67
CA ALA A 173 16.17 0.82 -17.85
C ALA A 173 15.00 0.43 -18.72
N LYS A 174 14.25 -0.63 -18.30
CA LYS A 174 13.07 -1.07 -19.03
C LYS A 174 12.33 0.21 -19.39
N PRO A 175 12.03 0.47 -20.66
CA PRO A 175 11.24 1.64 -21.00
C PRO A 175 10.06 1.58 -20.06
N LYS A 176 9.87 2.64 -19.28
CA LYS A 176 8.67 2.83 -18.46
C LYS A 176 7.54 2.56 -19.43
N PRO A 177 6.70 1.55 -19.23
CA PRO A 177 5.59 1.35 -20.13
C PRO A 177 4.86 2.68 -20.12
N ALA A 178 4.63 3.26 -21.29
CA ALA A 178 3.76 4.42 -21.46
C ALA A 178 2.33 3.93 -21.22
N GLY A 179 2.04 3.52 -19.97
CA GLY A 179 0.73 3.13 -19.52
C GLY A 179 0.04 4.35 -18.97
N ASN A 180 -1.25 4.45 -19.23
CA ASN A 180 -2.10 5.44 -18.59
C ASN A 180 -2.15 5.15 -17.09
N GLU A 181 -2.03 6.19 -16.26
CA GLU A 181 -2.21 6.05 -14.82
C GLU A 181 -3.71 6.09 -14.48
N TYR A 182 -4.15 5.23 -13.56
CA TYR A 182 -5.50 5.35 -12.99
C TYR A 182 -5.64 6.71 -12.32
N ARG A 183 -6.72 7.39 -12.62
CA ARG A 183 -7.03 8.67 -11.94
C ARG A 183 -7.40 8.37 -10.49
N PRO A 184 -7.08 9.24 -9.53
CA PRO A 184 -7.49 9.07 -8.13
C PRO A 184 -8.98 8.81 -7.95
N LYS A 185 -9.82 9.37 -8.83
CA LYS A 185 -11.27 9.14 -8.86
C LYS A 185 -11.69 7.72 -9.28
N ASP A 186 -10.82 7.01 -9.99
CA ASP A 186 -11.09 5.64 -10.44
C ASP A 186 -10.77 4.62 -9.33
N LEU A 187 -10.01 5.05 -8.30
CA LEU A 187 -9.58 4.25 -7.17
C LEU A 187 -10.49 4.51 -5.98
N TYR A 188 -11.71 3.99 -6.06
CA TYR A 188 -12.75 4.21 -5.06
C TYR A 188 -12.93 3.04 -4.09
N GLU A 189 -12.15 1.98 -4.20
CA GLU A 189 -12.21 0.82 -3.31
C GLU A 189 -10.97 0.72 -2.44
N MET A 190 -11.18 0.48 -1.15
CA MET A 190 -10.13 0.24 -0.18
C MET A 190 -10.50 -0.94 0.70
N GLU A 191 -9.48 -1.71 1.12
CA GLU A 191 -9.63 -2.73 2.14
C GLU A 191 -8.90 -2.29 3.41
N ILE A 192 -9.58 -2.38 4.53
CA ILE A 192 -9.05 -2.08 5.86
C ILE A 192 -8.87 -3.39 6.62
N LYS A 193 -7.67 -3.66 7.08
CA LYS A 193 -7.41 -4.72 8.05
C LYS A 193 -7.36 -4.13 9.44
N GLU A 194 -8.20 -4.65 10.32
CA GLU A 194 -8.29 -4.25 11.72
C GLU A 194 -8.20 -5.43 12.66
N ASP A 195 -7.77 -5.17 13.88
CA ASP A 195 -7.96 -6.07 15.00
C ASP A 195 -9.06 -5.52 15.90
N MET A 196 -10.12 -6.28 16.09
CA MET A 196 -11.15 -6.04 17.08
C MET A 196 -10.66 -6.61 18.41
N ILE A 197 -10.41 -5.74 19.39
CA ILE A 197 -9.74 -6.08 20.65
C ILE A 197 -10.61 -5.67 21.83
N PHE A 198 -10.92 -6.59 22.74
CA PHE A 198 -11.54 -6.27 24.02
C PHE A 198 -10.45 -6.00 25.07
N ASP A 199 -10.40 -4.74 25.53
CA ASP A 199 -9.49 -4.29 26.57
C ASP A 199 -10.11 -4.54 27.95
N LYS A 200 -9.56 -5.48 28.71
CA LYS A 200 -10.07 -5.84 30.04
C LYS A 200 -9.94 -4.73 31.08
N LYS A 201 -8.95 -3.82 30.92
CA LYS A 201 -8.78 -2.70 31.85
C LYS A 201 -9.85 -1.63 31.69
N ARG A 202 -10.25 -1.39 30.43
CA ARG A 202 -11.24 -0.36 30.08
C ARG A 202 -12.64 -0.96 29.88
N SER A 203 -12.72 -2.30 29.86
CA SER A 203 -13.96 -3.04 29.57
C SER A 203 -14.66 -2.52 28.31
N ARG A 204 -13.90 -2.37 27.20
CA ARG A 204 -14.42 -1.85 25.94
C ARG A 204 -13.82 -2.59 24.78
N MET A 205 -14.62 -2.73 23.70
CA MET A 205 -14.16 -3.18 22.40
C MET A 205 -13.52 -2.02 21.64
N TYR A 206 -12.35 -2.25 21.07
CA TYR A 206 -11.64 -1.31 20.21
C TYR A 206 -11.41 -1.91 18.84
N HIS A 207 -11.59 -1.10 17.83
CA HIS A 207 -11.22 -1.39 16.45
C HIS A 207 -9.86 -0.77 16.18
N ASP A 208 -8.83 -1.60 16.13
CA ASP A 208 -7.44 -1.17 15.93
C ASP A 208 -7.03 -1.41 14.48
N ILE A 209 -7.10 -0.37 13.67
CA ILE A 209 -6.73 -0.43 12.25
C ILE A 209 -5.22 -0.69 12.14
N LYS A 210 -4.85 -1.71 11.39
CA LYS A 210 -3.45 -2.11 11.14
C LYS A 210 -2.93 -1.60 9.81
N SER A 211 -3.72 -1.80 8.77
CA SER A 211 -3.33 -1.43 7.41
C SER A 211 -4.54 -1.05 6.57
N ILE A 212 -4.27 -0.23 5.55
CA ILE A 212 -5.23 0.12 4.50
C ILE A 212 -4.60 -0.25 3.17
N THR A 213 -5.31 -1.04 2.37
CA THR A 213 -4.92 -1.45 1.02
C THR A 213 -5.75 -0.67 0.02
N LEU A 214 -5.11 -0.02 -0.94
CA LEU A 214 -5.79 0.65 -2.04
C LEU A 214 -5.96 -0.36 -3.18
N LEU A 215 -7.20 -0.49 -3.69
CA LEU A 215 -7.58 -1.45 -4.71
C LEU A 215 -7.93 -0.74 -6.01
N VAL A 216 -7.63 -1.41 -7.13
CA VAL A 216 -8.23 -1.12 -8.43
C VAL A 216 -9.52 -1.90 -8.51
N PRO A 217 -10.68 -1.25 -8.66
CA PRO A 217 -11.96 -1.93 -8.71
C PRO A 217 -12.07 -2.93 -9.87
N SER A 218 -12.73 -4.06 -9.63
CA SER A 218 -12.99 -5.07 -10.66
C SER A 218 -13.91 -4.56 -11.78
N THR A 219 -14.80 -3.63 -11.44
CA THR A 219 -15.80 -3.05 -12.36
C THR A 219 -15.27 -1.92 -13.23
N LEU A 220 -14.02 -1.51 -13.04
CA LEU A 220 -13.43 -0.43 -13.82
C LEU A 220 -13.13 -0.90 -15.26
N ALA A 221 -13.57 -0.13 -16.26
CA ALA A 221 -13.41 -0.49 -17.68
C ALA A 221 -11.94 -0.69 -18.09
N SER A 222 -11.01 0.05 -17.48
CA SER A 222 -9.57 -0.10 -17.70
C SER A 222 -8.94 -1.28 -16.95
N ASN A 223 -9.68 -1.96 -16.07
CA ASN A 223 -9.25 -3.20 -15.43
C ASN A 223 -9.69 -4.41 -16.25
N THR A 224 -8.91 -4.77 -17.24
CA THR A 224 -9.20 -5.89 -18.14
C THR A 224 -9.18 -7.27 -17.45
N SER A 225 -8.66 -7.37 -16.23
CA SER A 225 -8.62 -8.64 -15.48
C SER A 225 -9.96 -9.01 -14.86
N GLY A 226 -10.86 -8.05 -14.64
CA GLY A 226 -12.14 -8.27 -13.96
C GLY A 226 -12.02 -8.67 -12.49
N ILE A 227 -10.80 -8.60 -11.92
CA ILE A 227 -10.51 -8.94 -10.54
C ILE A 227 -9.97 -7.69 -9.83
N GLU A 228 -10.34 -7.50 -8.56
CA GLU A 228 -9.75 -6.45 -7.73
C GLU A 228 -8.23 -6.61 -7.64
N LYS A 229 -7.50 -5.55 -7.96
CA LYS A 229 -6.04 -5.56 -7.95
C LYS A 229 -5.50 -4.63 -6.88
N PRO A 230 -4.71 -5.13 -5.91
CA PRO A 230 -4.07 -4.26 -4.93
C PRO A 230 -2.97 -3.41 -5.58
N ILE A 231 -3.02 -2.10 -5.37
CA ILE A 231 -1.95 -1.17 -5.74
C ILE A 231 -0.83 -1.23 -4.72
N GLY A 232 -1.21 -1.25 -3.45
CA GLY A 232 -0.30 -1.37 -2.32
C GLY A 232 -1.04 -1.32 -1.00
N THR A 233 -0.45 -1.92 0.00
CA THR A 233 -0.91 -1.89 1.39
C THR A 233 -0.07 -0.90 2.17
N PHE A 234 -0.70 -0.10 3.02
CA PHE A 234 -0.07 0.96 3.78
C PHE A 234 -0.29 0.75 5.26
N LYS A 235 0.77 0.90 6.03
CA LYS A 235 0.72 0.81 7.47
C LYS A 235 -0.08 1.99 8.03
N TYR A 236 -1.10 1.72 8.84
CA TYR A 236 -2.02 2.76 9.32
C TYR A 236 -1.33 3.83 10.17
N SER A 237 -0.39 3.44 11.03
CA SER A 237 0.37 4.42 11.84
C SER A 237 1.17 5.43 11.01
N ASP A 238 1.64 5.04 9.82
CA ASP A 238 2.37 5.92 8.93
C ASP A 238 1.41 6.76 8.08
N LEU A 239 0.25 6.22 7.69
CA LEU A 239 -0.84 6.99 7.07
C LEU A 239 -1.32 8.12 7.97
N VAL A 240 -1.51 7.88 9.27
CA VAL A 240 -1.89 8.92 10.23
C VAL A 240 -0.87 10.06 10.27
N LYS A 241 0.44 9.74 10.22
CA LYS A 241 1.49 10.78 10.14
C LYS A 241 1.36 11.61 8.86
N VAL A 242 1.16 10.96 7.72
CA VAL A 242 0.97 11.61 6.41
C VAL A 242 -0.27 12.49 6.42
N PHE A 243 -1.40 12.01 6.93
CA PHE A 243 -2.64 12.78 6.99
C PHE A 243 -2.50 14.01 7.88
N ARG A 244 -1.85 13.87 9.04
CA ARG A 244 -1.59 15.00 9.95
C ARG A 244 -0.56 15.98 9.40
N ALA A 245 0.42 15.52 8.61
CA ALA A 245 1.39 16.38 7.94
C ALA A 245 0.81 17.19 6.78
N ASN A 246 -0.29 16.70 6.18
CA ASN A 246 -0.93 17.31 5.01
C ASN A 246 -2.38 17.77 5.29
N PRO A 247 -2.64 18.65 6.27
CA PRO A 247 -4.00 18.98 6.72
C PRO A 247 -4.84 19.67 5.64
N GLN A 248 -4.22 20.29 4.63
CA GLN A 248 -4.92 20.97 3.53
C GLN A 248 -5.49 20.01 2.48
N ASN A 249 -4.89 18.81 2.35
CA ASN A 249 -5.27 17.82 1.35
C ASN A 249 -5.96 16.61 2.00
N ALA A 250 -5.54 16.21 3.20
CA ALA A 250 -6.09 15.08 3.93
C ALA A 250 -7.35 15.48 4.72
N ILE A 251 -8.41 15.85 4.00
CA ILE A 251 -9.64 16.42 4.57
C ILE A 251 -10.80 15.43 4.44
N TRP A 252 -11.49 15.23 5.54
CA TRP A 252 -12.85 14.72 5.56
C TRP A 252 -13.80 15.90 5.44
N PHE A 253 -14.47 16.01 4.30
CA PHE A 253 -15.29 17.18 3.94
C PHE A 253 -16.63 17.14 4.68
N ASN A 254 -16.90 18.16 5.49
CA ASN A 254 -18.20 18.32 6.12
C ASN A 254 -19.11 19.15 5.20
N ALA A 255 -20.11 18.53 4.61
CA ALA A 255 -21.04 19.19 3.70
C ALA A 255 -21.98 20.21 4.40
N GLU A 256 -22.18 20.06 5.72
CA GLU A 256 -23.10 20.91 6.49
C GLU A 256 -22.39 22.13 7.09
N ASN A 257 -21.05 22.08 7.24
CA ASN A 257 -20.33 23.17 7.87
C ASN A 257 -18.86 23.23 7.42
N ASP A 258 -18.54 24.16 6.56
CA ASP A 258 -17.22 24.35 5.98
C ASP A 258 -16.14 24.70 7.04
N ALA A 259 -16.55 25.28 8.18
CA ALA A 259 -15.63 25.59 9.28
C ALA A 259 -15.27 24.34 10.14
N GLN A 260 -15.93 23.22 9.92
CA GLN A 260 -15.82 22.00 10.73
C GLN A 260 -15.35 20.77 9.91
N HIS A 261 -14.51 21.00 8.91
CA HIS A 261 -13.83 19.91 8.25
C HIS A 261 -12.91 19.17 9.23
N LYS A 262 -12.80 17.86 9.07
CA LYS A 262 -11.92 17.03 9.91
C LYS A 262 -10.71 16.55 9.12
N ASN A 263 -9.64 16.23 9.81
CA ASN A 263 -8.54 15.51 9.19
C ASN A 263 -8.95 14.04 8.93
N LEU A 264 -8.45 13.44 7.85
CA LEU A 264 -8.73 12.02 7.55
C LEU A 264 -8.31 11.09 8.69
N ALA A 265 -7.21 11.40 9.42
CA ALA A 265 -6.81 10.61 10.59
C ALA A 265 -7.91 10.61 11.66
N ASP A 266 -8.52 11.77 11.94
CA ASP A 266 -9.59 11.88 12.93
C ASP A 266 -10.88 11.20 12.44
N ALA A 267 -11.13 11.22 11.12
CA ALA A 267 -12.27 10.52 10.52
C ALA A 267 -12.19 9.00 10.71
N PHE A 268 -11.00 8.41 10.54
CA PHE A 268 -10.78 6.98 10.83
C PHE A 268 -10.85 6.67 12.33
N GLU A 269 -10.28 7.51 13.19
CA GLU A 269 -10.35 7.33 14.64
C GLU A 269 -11.79 7.42 15.18
N LEU A 270 -12.61 8.30 14.61
CA LEU A 270 -14.02 8.48 14.97
C LEU A 270 -14.98 7.53 14.21
N TRP A 271 -14.44 6.69 13.33
CA TRP A 271 -15.22 5.73 12.54
C TRP A 271 -16.28 6.40 11.65
N LEU A 272 -15.92 7.53 11.00
CA LEU A 272 -16.83 8.34 10.15
C LEU A 272 -16.91 7.80 8.72
N PHE A 273 -17.00 6.50 8.55
CA PHE A 273 -17.11 5.84 7.25
C PHE A 273 -18.01 4.61 7.35
N ASN A 274 -18.56 4.20 6.22
CA ASN A 274 -19.29 2.94 6.08
C ASN A 274 -18.37 1.88 5.45
N SER A 275 -18.53 0.64 5.90
CA SER A 275 -17.76 -0.50 5.41
C SER A 275 -18.51 -1.80 5.66
N TYR A 276 -18.23 -2.84 4.87
CA TYR A 276 -18.74 -4.18 5.13
C TYR A 276 -17.59 -5.18 5.31
N ILE A 277 -17.82 -6.22 6.10
CA ILE A 277 -16.84 -7.24 6.41
C ILE A 277 -16.67 -8.16 5.18
N THR A 278 -15.45 -8.31 4.69
CA THR A 278 -15.15 -9.22 3.59
C THR A 278 -14.52 -10.51 4.07
N LYS A 279 -13.77 -10.45 5.17
CA LYS A 279 -13.09 -11.61 5.73
C LYS A 279 -12.98 -11.47 7.25
N VAL A 280 -13.10 -12.58 7.96
CA VAL A 280 -12.76 -12.71 9.37
C VAL A 280 -11.68 -13.78 9.47
N SER A 281 -10.73 -13.62 10.39
CA SER A 281 -9.66 -14.59 10.57
C SER A 281 -10.22 -16.00 10.78
N ASN A 282 -9.88 -16.91 9.86
CA ASN A 282 -10.30 -18.31 9.83
C ASN A 282 -9.11 -19.19 9.43
N ALA A 283 -9.22 -20.49 9.67
CA ALA A 283 -8.14 -21.43 9.40
C ALA A 283 -7.79 -21.58 7.89
N GLY A 284 -8.76 -21.34 7.03
CA GLY A 284 -8.58 -21.43 5.57
C GLY A 284 -8.14 -20.12 4.91
N ASP A 285 -8.06 -19.01 5.68
CA ASP A 285 -7.79 -17.65 5.19
C ASP A 285 -8.72 -17.20 4.05
N SER A 286 -9.92 -17.78 3.98
CA SER A 286 -10.91 -17.57 2.92
C SER A 286 -11.77 -16.35 3.20
N ARG A 287 -12.22 -15.67 2.13
CA ARG A 287 -13.20 -14.57 2.19
C ARG A 287 -14.61 -15.13 2.42
N LEU A 288 -15.52 -14.28 2.88
CA LEU A 288 -16.93 -14.68 3.13
C LEU A 288 -17.66 -15.07 1.83
N ASP A 289 -17.38 -14.38 0.74
CA ASP A 289 -17.92 -14.70 -0.59
C ASP A 289 -17.46 -16.08 -1.09
N ASP A 290 -16.22 -16.48 -0.83
CA ASP A 290 -15.70 -17.81 -1.16
C ASP A 290 -16.36 -18.91 -0.31
N ILE A 291 -16.52 -18.63 1.00
CA ILE A 291 -17.11 -19.60 1.95
C ILE A 291 -18.59 -19.84 1.66
N TYR A 292 -19.35 -18.79 1.34
CA TYR A 292 -20.80 -18.85 1.19
C TYR A 292 -21.28 -18.93 -0.28
N GLY A 293 -20.34 -19.05 -1.23
CA GLY A 293 -20.65 -19.38 -2.63
C GLY A 293 -21.15 -18.21 -3.46
N GLY A 294 -20.64 -17.02 -3.25
CA GLY A 294 -20.82 -15.88 -4.14
C GLY A 294 -21.05 -14.54 -3.45
N ALA A 295 -20.96 -13.46 -4.20
CA ALA A 295 -20.97 -12.10 -3.69
C ALA A 295 -22.25 -11.74 -2.89
N GLN A 296 -23.43 -12.18 -3.37
CA GLN A 296 -24.69 -11.91 -2.68
C GLN A 296 -24.77 -12.62 -1.33
N GLN A 297 -24.38 -13.88 -1.27
CA GLN A 297 -24.36 -14.65 -0.03
C GLN A 297 -23.26 -14.13 0.92
N GLY A 298 -22.13 -13.69 0.36
CA GLY A 298 -21.05 -13.03 1.10
C GLY A 298 -21.51 -11.76 1.81
N ILE A 299 -22.34 -10.92 1.18
CA ILE A 299 -22.92 -9.72 1.80
C ILE A 299 -23.87 -10.08 2.96
N LEU A 300 -24.72 -11.08 2.79
CA LEU A 300 -25.60 -11.56 3.86
C LEU A 300 -24.78 -12.13 5.03
N ALA A 301 -23.76 -12.92 4.72
CA ALA A 301 -22.83 -13.44 5.72
C ALA A 301 -22.06 -12.32 6.43
N ALA A 302 -21.68 -11.25 5.73
CA ALA A 302 -21.06 -10.07 6.33
C ALA A 302 -21.96 -9.37 7.35
N GLN A 303 -23.25 -9.23 7.02
CA GLN A 303 -24.25 -8.66 7.94
C GLN A 303 -24.44 -9.56 9.18
N GLN A 304 -24.58 -10.88 8.97
CA GLN A 304 -24.68 -11.83 10.07
C GLN A 304 -23.42 -11.81 10.95
N THR A 305 -22.24 -11.83 10.35
CA THR A 305 -20.96 -11.75 11.08
C THR A 305 -20.85 -10.47 11.90
N SER A 306 -21.32 -9.35 11.36
CA SER A 306 -21.33 -8.08 12.10
C SER A 306 -22.27 -8.14 13.31
N ALA A 307 -23.45 -8.77 13.16
CA ALA A 307 -24.40 -8.98 14.26
C ALA A 307 -23.80 -9.90 15.33
N ASP A 308 -23.19 -11.01 14.91
CA ASP A 308 -22.55 -11.97 15.82
C ASP A 308 -21.41 -11.33 16.64
N LEU A 309 -20.62 -10.42 16.02
CA LEU A 309 -19.57 -9.70 16.73
C LEU A 309 -20.12 -8.72 17.77
N ILE A 310 -21.25 -8.05 17.48
CA ILE A 310 -21.93 -7.17 18.42
C ILE A 310 -22.52 -7.99 19.59
N GLU A 311 -23.14 -9.13 19.28
CA GLU A 311 -23.66 -10.03 20.31
C GLU A 311 -22.54 -10.58 21.18
N TYR A 312 -21.40 -10.93 20.58
CA TYR A 312 -20.21 -11.37 21.31
C TYR A 312 -19.69 -10.28 22.25
N GLU A 313 -19.60 -9.04 21.78
CA GLU A 313 -19.23 -7.90 22.63
C GLU A 313 -20.17 -7.76 23.82
N TYR A 314 -21.50 -7.81 23.58
CA TYR A 314 -22.49 -7.76 24.65
C TYR A 314 -22.30 -8.86 25.69
N ASN A 315 -22.03 -10.08 25.24
CA ASN A 315 -21.80 -11.23 26.13
C ASN A 315 -20.53 -11.08 26.97
N LEU A 316 -19.51 -10.35 26.51
CA LEU A 316 -18.31 -10.06 27.29
C LEU A 316 -18.56 -9.10 28.48
N TRP A 317 -19.67 -8.34 28.45
CA TRP A 317 -20.06 -7.45 29.55
C TRP A 317 -20.87 -8.17 30.63
N SER A 318 -21.30 -9.40 30.39
CA SER A 318 -22.21 -10.13 31.26
C SER A 318 -21.54 -10.89 32.40
N PHE A 319 -20.23 -10.69 32.63
CA PHE A 319 -19.45 -11.35 33.67
C PHE A 319 -19.13 -10.44 34.84
#